data_0a6f6766371cef85b434d2d685d498b6
#
_entry.id   0a6f6766371cef85b434d2d685d498b6
#
_cell.length_a   1.000
_cell.length_b   1.000
_cell.length_c   1.000
_cell.angle_alpha   90.00
_cell.angle_beta   90.00
_cell.angle_gamma   90.00
#
_symmetry.space_group_name_H-M   'P 1'
#
loop_
_entity.id
_entity.type
_entity.pdbx_description
1 polymer ?
#
loop_
_entity_poly.entity_id
_entity_poly.type
_entity_poly.pdbx_seq_one_letter_code
_entity_poly.pdbx_strand_id
1 'polypeptide(L)'
;MNTLWVAVYGLTQRGCMRALAGTYSNAVMIGIPLISLAYGPEGQVYIMTLVSVHALIILTYATLLFELAGAREHNQAGQNAAPQSLLVTLWKTIKGAVLHPVSLPAFAGLMFAQTGWVLPEAIDKPMGWMGQAYSPLALLLVGIQLFQVLGKGLPWRSSSNTMESTIRWHEVLQVVALKNLLHPLLILAGGWWLGLPLLPMTVMMVTACMPVGINSYLFATRYRVMEAEVSVSLSLSVMCAVVSVPLMLALQKILMDG
;
A
#
# COMPACT_ATOMS: atom_id res chain seq x y z
N MET A 1 6.05 -9.08 8.31
CA MET A 1 6.18 -9.35 6.87
C MET A 1 7.33 -8.57 6.22
N ASN A 2 7.41 -7.23 6.36
CA ASN A 2 8.57 -6.47 5.84
C ASN A 2 9.92 -6.94 6.38
N THR A 3 10.00 -7.31 7.67
CA THR A 3 11.23 -7.87 8.28
C THR A 3 11.67 -9.17 7.61
N LEU A 4 10.74 -10.04 7.25
CA LEU A 4 11.02 -11.30 6.59
C LEU A 4 11.60 -11.07 5.18
N TRP A 5 11.07 -10.06 4.46
CA TRP A 5 11.56 -9.67 3.14
C TRP A 5 12.93 -9.01 3.20
N VAL A 6 13.16 -8.15 4.20
CA VAL A 6 14.49 -7.56 4.42
C VAL A 6 15.51 -8.65 4.80
N ALA A 7 15.10 -9.68 5.54
CA ALA A 7 15.95 -10.83 5.83
C ALA A 7 16.33 -11.62 4.56
N VAL A 8 15.39 -11.75 3.60
CA VAL A 8 15.62 -12.45 2.32
C VAL A 8 16.49 -11.63 1.35
N TYR A 9 16.22 -10.32 1.23
CA TYR A 9 16.91 -9.44 0.25
C TYR A 9 18.10 -8.67 0.84
N GLY A 10 18.37 -8.84 2.13
CA GLY A 10 19.36 -8.08 2.87
C GLY A 10 18.89 -6.68 3.27
N LEU A 11 19.51 -6.11 4.29
CA LEU A 11 19.25 -4.74 4.74
C LEU A 11 20.00 -3.76 3.82
N THR A 12 19.42 -3.56 2.63
CA THR A 12 19.85 -2.59 1.61
C THR A 12 18.66 -1.72 1.25
N GLN A 13 18.90 -0.50 0.76
CA GLN A 13 17.81 0.38 0.32
C GLN A 13 16.97 -0.25 -0.79
N ARG A 14 17.60 -1.00 -1.73
CA ARG A 14 16.86 -1.78 -2.75
C ARG A 14 16.03 -2.91 -2.15
N GLY A 15 16.55 -3.63 -1.14
CA GLY A 15 15.81 -4.66 -0.42
C GLY A 15 14.60 -4.09 0.32
N CYS A 16 14.77 -2.95 0.99
CA CYS A 16 13.68 -2.22 1.65
C CYS A 16 12.61 -1.77 0.65
N MET A 17 13.03 -1.30 -0.55
CA MET A 17 12.09 -0.86 -1.59
C MET A 17 11.25 -2.02 -2.13
N ARG A 18 11.87 -3.17 -2.41
CA ARG A 18 11.15 -4.39 -2.83
C ARG A 18 10.16 -4.85 -1.77
N ALA A 19 10.59 -4.84 -0.50
CA ALA A 19 9.73 -5.19 0.62
C ALA A 19 8.52 -4.24 0.74
N LEU A 20 8.74 -2.94 0.65
CA LEU A 20 7.68 -1.94 0.71
C LEU A 20 6.73 -2.08 -0.49
N ALA A 21 7.24 -2.10 -1.71
CA ALA A 21 6.41 -2.19 -2.92
C ALA A 21 5.63 -3.53 -2.98
N GLY A 22 6.23 -4.63 -2.51
CA GLY A 22 5.57 -5.95 -2.48
C GLY A 22 4.53 -6.11 -1.37
N THR A 23 4.42 -5.17 -0.42
CA THR A 23 3.49 -5.29 0.71
C THR A 23 2.55 -4.11 0.87
N TYR A 24 2.92 -2.92 0.42
CA TYR A 24 2.09 -1.74 0.55
C TYR A 24 1.02 -1.66 -0.54
N SER A 25 -0.24 -1.71 -0.13
CA SER A 25 -1.41 -1.75 -1.01
C SER A 25 -1.96 -0.36 -1.34
N ASN A 26 -2.50 -0.18 -2.54
CA ASN A 26 -3.31 0.98 -2.89
C ASN A 26 -4.72 0.87 -2.28
N ALA A 27 -4.76 0.74 -0.95
CA ALA A 27 -5.97 0.50 -0.20
C ALA A 27 -6.91 1.71 -0.22
N VAL A 28 -6.37 2.93 -0.23
CA VAL A 28 -7.18 4.16 -0.20
C VAL A 28 -7.91 4.35 -1.53
N MET A 29 -7.19 4.42 -2.65
CA MET A 29 -7.81 4.77 -3.94
C MET A 29 -8.62 3.63 -4.56
N ILE A 30 -8.22 2.38 -4.34
CA ILE A 30 -8.89 1.22 -4.95
C ILE A 30 -9.61 0.40 -3.89
N GLY A 31 -8.97 0.13 -2.76
CA GLY A 31 -9.50 -0.75 -1.72
C GLY A 31 -10.79 -0.22 -1.10
N ILE A 32 -10.81 1.04 -0.64
CA ILE A 32 -12.00 1.63 0.00
C ILE A 32 -13.21 1.59 -0.93
N PRO A 33 -13.15 2.11 -2.18
CA PRO A 33 -14.29 2.03 -3.10
C PRO A 33 -14.76 0.60 -3.35
N LEU A 34 -13.83 -0.31 -3.62
CA LEU A 34 -14.16 -1.68 -3.94
C LEU A 34 -14.83 -2.41 -2.77
N ILE A 35 -14.27 -2.28 -1.56
CA ILE A 35 -14.83 -2.89 -0.36
C ILE A 35 -16.19 -2.26 -0.01
N SER A 36 -16.33 -0.94 -0.13
CA SER A 36 -17.61 -0.26 0.12
C SER A 36 -18.71 -0.75 -0.82
N LEU A 37 -18.39 -0.97 -2.09
CA LEU A 37 -19.33 -1.49 -3.09
C LEU A 37 -19.66 -2.97 -2.87
N ALA A 38 -18.67 -3.79 -2.51
CA ALA A 38 -18.83 -5.23 -2.39
C ALA A 38 -19.45 -5.66 -1.05
N TYR A 39 -19.14 -4.97 0.04
CA TYR A 39 -19.49 -5.36 1.41
C TYR A 39 -20.24 -4.28 2.20
N GLY A 40 -20.59 -3.17 1.54
CA GLY A 40 -21.37 -2.11 2.14
C GLY A 40 -20.72 -1.42 3.36
N PRO A 41 -21.53 -0.82 4.25
CA PRO A 41 -21.04 -0.06 5.41
C PRO A 41 -20.19 -0.90 6.38
N GLU A 42 -20.55 -2.18 6.56
CA GLU A 42 -19.82 -3.06 7.47
C GLU A 42 -18.40 -3.34 6.98
N GLY A 43 -18.24 -3.66 5.69
CA GLY A 43 -16.91 -3.81 5.08
C GLY A 43 -16.10 -2.51 5.12
N GLN A 44 -16.77 -1.37 4.98
CA GLN A 44 -16.15 -0.06 5.04
C GLN A 44 -15.51 0.22 6.41
N VAL A 45 -16.14 -0.17 7.51
CA VAL A 45 -15.56 -0.02 8.87
C VAL A 45 -14.23 -0.76 8.96
N TYR A 46 -14.17 -2.01 8.49
CA TYR A 46 -12.93 -2.80 8.55
C TYR A 46 -11.80 -2.21 7.69
N ILE A 47 -12.10 -1.78 6.46
CA ILE A 47 -11.05 -1.21 5.61
C ILE A 47 -10.57 0.15 6.12
N MET A 48 -11.46 1.00 6.65
CA MET A 48 -11.08 2.28 7.24
C MET A 48 -10.17 2.09 8.45
N THR A 49 -10.51 1.14 9.34
CA THR A 49 -9.67 0.78 10.48
C THR A 49 -8.30 0.26 10.01
N LEU A 50 -8.29 -0.63 9.03
CA LEU A 50 -7.05 -1.17 8.46
C LEU A 50 -6.18 -0.06 7.88
N VAL A 51 -6.72 0.83 7.05
CA VAL A 51 -5.98 1.91 6.41
C VAL A 51 -5.38 2.87 7.44
N SER A 52 -6.14 3.22 8.48
CA SER A 52 -5.68 4.14 9.54
C SER A 52 -4.43 3.61 10.26
N VAL A 53 -4.44 2.32 10.61
CA VAL A 53 -3.33 1.67 11.34
C VAL A 53 -2.19 1.29 10.39
N HIS A 54 -2.53 0.76 9.21
CA HIS A 54 -1.58 0.25 8.24
C HIS A 54 -0.61 1.32 7.75
N ALA A 55 -1.14 2.50 7.34
CA ALA A 55 -0.30 3.58 6.85
C ALA A 55 0.70 4.06 7.92
N LEU A 56 0.22 4.28 9.15
CA LEU A 56 1.06 4.72 10.27
C LEU A 56 2.19 3.72 10.54
N ILE A 57 1.86 2.45 10.71
CA ILE A 57 2.84 1.43 11.09
C ILE A 57 3.82 1.16 9.93
N ILE A 58 3.30 0.89 8.73
CA ILE A 58 4.14 0.45 7.62
C ILE A 58 5.06 1.56 7.12
N LEU A 59 4.57 2.80 6.99
CA LEU A 59 5.40 3.89 6.48
C LEU A 59 6.45 4.33 7.53
N THR A 60 6.10 4.31 8.82
CA THR A 60 7.07 4.58 9.89
C THR A 60 8.16 3.51 9.92
N TYR A 61 7.77 2.24 9.86
CA TYR A 61 8.70 1.13 9.84
C TYR A 61 9.57 1.12 8.57
N ALA A 62 8.97 1.38 7.39
CA ALA A 62 9.71 1.48 6.14
C ALA A 62 10.76 2.60 6.21
N THR A 63 10.39 3.80 6.69
CA THR A 63 11.35 4.91 6.85
C THR A 63 12.52 4.50 7.73
N LEU A 64 12.24 3.86 8.88
CA LEU A 64 13.29 3.38 9.78
C LEU A 64 14.24 2.41 9.06
N LEU A 65 13.69 1.45 8.31
CA LEU A 65 14.51 0.49 7.56
C LEU A 65 15.34 1.17 6.47
N PHE A 66 14.78 2.16 5.74
CA PHE A 66 15.53 2.90 4.71
C PHE A 66 16.68 3.71 5.30
N GLU A 67 16.46 4.38 6.44
CA GLU A 67 17.51 5.14 7.13
C GLU A 67 18.62 4.21 7.66
N LEU A 68 18.25 3.07 8.26
CA LEU A 68 19.23 2.06 8.71
C LEU A 68 20.01 1.43 7.56
N ALA A 69 19.32 1.12 6.44
CA ALA A 69 19.97 0.58 5.25
C ALA A 69 20.94 1.59 4.64
N GLY A 70 20.54 2.86 4.52
CA GLY A 70 21.37 3.94 4.01
C GLY A 70 22.61 4.17 4.87
N ALA A 71 22.44 4.20 6.20
CA ALA A 71 23.58 4.33 7.13
C ALA A 71 24.57 3.16 6.99
N ARG A 72 24.06 1.93 6.82
CA ARG A 72 24.90 0.75 6.63
C ARG A 72 25.67 0.80 5.31
N GLU A 73 25.00 1.17 4.22
CA GLU A 73 25.63 1.28 2.89
C GLU A 73 26.71 2.37 2.88
N HIS A 74 26.46 3.53 3.53
CA HIS A 74 27.44 4.62 3.67
C HIS A 74 28.69 4.20 4.48
N ASN A 75 28.48 3.49 5.59
CA ASN A 75 29.59 2.98 6.41
C ASN A 75 30.45 1.95 5.64
N GLN A 76 29.80 1.10 4.81
CA GLN A 76 30.52 0.14 3.97
C GLN A 76 31.32 0.82 2.84
N ALA A 77 30.84 1.97 2.36
CA ALA A 77 31.54 2.77 1.35
C ALA A 77 32.70 3.63 1.92
N GLY A 78 33.00 3.53 3.22
CA GLY A 78 34.07 4.30 3.86
C GLY A 78 33.76 5.80 4.02
N GLN A 79 32.56 6.22 3.77
CA GLN A 79 32.10 7.59 3.97
C GLN A 79 31.59 7.73 5.41
N ASN A 80 32.38 8.36 6.28
CA ASN A 80 31.98 8.73 7.65
C ASN A 80 30.92 9.84 7.62
N ALA A 81 29.74 9.56 7.12
CA ALA A 81 28.58 10.43 7.30
C ALA A 81 28.14 10.30 8.76
N ALA A 82 28.17 11.39 9.51
CA ALA A 82 27.64 11.42 10.86
C ALA A 82 26.20 10.93 10.84
N PRO A 83 25.84 9.87 11.57
CA PRO A 83 24.49 9.34 11.58
C PRO A 83 23.57 10.44 12.10
N GLN A 84 22.60 10.87 11.27
CA GLN A 84 21.52 11.69 11.81
C GLN A 84 20.94 10.92 12.98
N SER A 85 20.77 11.62 14.13
CA SER A 85 20.25 10.98 15.34
C SER A 85 18.96 10.20 14.97
N LEU A 86 18.98 8.86 15.18
CA LEU A 86 17.83 7.99 14.93
C LEU A 86 16.56 8.53 15.56
N LEU A 87 16.69 9.17 16.74
CA LEU A 87 15.58 9.81 17.45
C LEU A 87 14.96 10.98 16.66
N VAL A 88 15.78 11.81 16.02
CA VAL A 88 15.29 12.93 15.18
C VAL A 88 14.62 12.39 13.93
N THR A 89 15.16 11.36 13.31
CA THR A 89 14.56 10.70 12.13
C THR A 89 13.25 10.04 12.49
N LEU A 90 13.18 9.29 13.58
CA LEU A 90 11.97 8.68 14.11
C LEU A 90 10.89 9.74 14.40
N TRP A 91 11.25 10.82 15.11
CA TRP A 91 10.31 11.89 15.42
C TRP A 91 9.73 12.56 14.17
N LYS A 92 10.57 12.90 13.20
CA LYS A 92 10.11 13.47 11.91
C LYS A 92 9.19 12.51 11.15
N THR A 93 9.50 11.21 11.19
CA THR A 93 8.72 10.18 10.49
C THR A 93 7.37 9.96 11.16
N ILE A 94 7.35 9.82 12.49
CA ILE A 94 6.09 9.66 13.26
C ILE A 94 5.22 10.91 13.06
N LYS A 95 5.81 12.11 13.19
CA LYS A 95 5.09 13.35 12.95
C LYS A 95 4.51 13.42 11.53
N GLY A 96 5.30 13.04 10.52
CA GLY A 96 4.84 13.00 9.11
C GLY A 96 3.74 11.97 8.86
N ALA A 97 3.81 10.81 9.53
CA ALA A 97 2.79 9.76 9.40
C ALA A 97 1.48 10.13 10.13
N VAL A 98 1.57 10.72 11.31
CA VAL A 98 0.39 11.20 12.08
C VAL A 98 -0.29 12.37 11.38
N LEU A 99 0.50 13.32 10.86
CA LEU A 99 -0.01 14.49 10.13
C LEU A 99 -0.34 14.18 8.65
N HIS A 100 -0.27 12.91 8.24
CA HIS A 100 -0.61 12.52 6.87
C HIS A 100 -2.10 12.84 6.60
N PRO A 101 -2.44 13.43 5.43
CA PRO A 101 -3.80 13.89 5.12
C PRO A 101 -4.87 12.80 5.12
N VAL A 102 -4.49 11.53 5.09
CA VAL A 102 -5.42 10.39 5.21
C VAL A 102 -5.49 9.90 6.67
N SER A 103 -4.36 9.81 7.36
CA SER A 103 -4.31 9.24 8.72
C SER A 103 -4.92 10.19 9.75
N LEU A 104 -4.63 11.48 9.65
CA LEU A 104 -5.09 12.47 10.63
C LEU A 104 -6.64 12.55 10.72
N PRO A 105 -7.40 12.69 9.60
CA PRO A 105 -8.86 12.69 9.66
C PRO A 105 -9.44 11.36 10.16
N ALA A 106 -8.81 10.22 9.79
CA ALA A 106 -9.28 8.92 10.23
C ALA A 106 -9.12 8.75 11.75
N PHE A 107 -7.97 9.16 12.33
CA PHE A 107 -7.79 9.18 13.77
C PHE A 107 -8.73 10.16 14.46
N ALA A 108 -8.91 11.37 13.90
CA ALA A 108 -9.83 12.36 14.46
C ALA A 108 -11.26 11.83 14.49
N GLY A 109 -11.71 11.15 13.41
CA GLY A 109 -13.01 10.50 13.35
C GLY A 109 -13.18 9.38 14.38
N LEU A 110 -12.15 8.53 14.55
CA LEU A 110 -12.14 7.48 15.57
C LEU A 110 -12.24 8.05 16.98
N MET A 111 -11.47 9.09 17.28
CA MET A 111 -11.52 9.76 18.59
C MET A 111 -12.89 10.43 18.81
N PHE A 112 -13.43 11.09 17.77
CA PHE A 112 -14.76 11.70 17.85
C PHE A 112 -15.85 10.65 18.11
N ALA A 113 -15.80 9.49 17.44
CA ALA A 113 -16.75 8.40 17.64
C ALA A 113 -16.76 7.88 19.09
N GLN A 114 -15.63 7.94 19.83
CA GLN A 114 -15.56 7.53 21.22
C GLN A 114 -16.26 8.51 22.17
N THR A 115 -16.47 9.75 21.75
CA THR A 115 -17.16 10.76 22.58
C THR A 115 -18.66 10.55 22.66
N GLY A 116 -19.25 9.77 21.74
CA GLY A 116 -20.71 9.61 21.58
C GLY A 116 -21.42 10.88 21.12
N TRP A 117 -20.70 11.93 20.76
CA TRP A 117 -21.30 13.16 20.26
C TRP A 117 -21.78 12.96 18.83
N VAL A 118 -22.89 13.64 18.51
CA VAL A 118 -23.48 13.67 17.17
C VAL A 118 -23.11 14.99 16.52
N LEU A 119 -22.67 14.93 15.26
CA LEU A 119 -22.36 16.13 14.49
C LEU A 119 -23.67 16.90 14.18
N PRO A 120 -23.64 18.24 14.25
CA PRO A 120 -24.76 19.04 13.76
C PRO A 120 -25.08 18.70 12.29
N GLU A 121 -26.35 18.64 11.96
CA GLU A 121 -26.82 18.24 10.61
C GLU A 121 -26.22 19.07 9.47
N ALA A 122 -25.96 20.37 9.75
CA ALA A 122 -25.30 21.28 8.81
C ALA A 122 -23.86 20.88 8.44
N ILE A 123 -23.20 20.08 9.28
CA ILE A 123 -21.84 19.57 9.05
C ILE A 123 -21.90 18.13 8.54
N ASP A 124 -22.75 17.30 9.15
CA ASP A 124 -22.85 15.88 8.87
C ASP A 124 -23.32 15.61 7.41
N LYS A 125 -24.34 16.32 6.95
CA LYS A 125 -24.87 16.15 5.58
C LYS A 125 -23.82 16.44 4.48
N PRO A 126 -23.12 17.60 4.46
CA PRO A 126 -22.09 17.87 3.47
C PRO A 126 -20.93 16.86 3.54
N MET A 127 -20.49 16.47 4.73
CA MET A 127 -19.45 15.43 4.90
C MET A 127 -19.92 14.09 4.33
N GLY A 128 -21.16 13.70 4.58
CA GLY A 128 -21.79 12.50 4.02
C GLY A 128 -21.83 12.52 2.49
N TRP A 129 -22.20 13.63 1.86
CA TRP A 129 -22.20 13.77 0.40
C TRP A 129 -20.79 13.66 -0.19
N MET A 130 -19.80 14.29 0.44
CA MET A 130 -18.39 14.15 0.04
C MET A 130 -17.91 12.71 0.15
N GLY A 131 -18.27 12.02 1.24
CA GLY A 131 -17.94 10.60 1.45
C GLY A 131 -18.56 9.70 0.39
N GLN A 132 -19.83 9.94 0.02
CA GLN A 132 -20.55 9.18 -1.03
C GLN A 132 -19.95 9.42 -2.41
N ALA A 133 -19.52 10.65 -2.72
CA ALA A 133 -18.88 10.99 -3.99
C ALA A 133 -17.48 10.37 -4.13
N TYR A 134 -16.83 10.03 -3.02
CA TYR A 134 -15.45 9.51 -3.02
C TYR A 134 -15.32 8.21 -3.84
N SER A 135 -16.18 7.22 -3.61
CA SER A 135 -16.07 5.91 -4.27
C SER A 135 -16.19 5.99 -5.80
N PRO A 136 -17.20 6.64 -6.39
CA PRO A 136 -17.26 6.76 -7.85
C PRO A 136 -16.10 7.59 -8.44
N LEU A 137 -15.67 8.66 -7.76
CA LEU A 137 -14.53 9.45 -8.21
C LEU A 137 -13.22 8.67 -8.16
N ALA A 138 -12.99 7.89 -7.11
CA ALA A 138 -11.80 7.05 -6.99
C ALA A 138 -11.76 5.96 -8.08
N LEU A 139 -12.90 5.32 -8.38
CA LEU A 139 -12.99 4.34 -9.48
C LEU A 139 -12.77 4.99 -10.86
N LEU A 140 -13.28 6.21 -11.07
CA LEU A 140 -13.01 6.97 -12.29
C LEU A 140 -11.50 7.23 -12.45
N LEU A 141 -10.82 7.65 -11.38
CA LEU A 141 -9.36 7.87 -11.38
C LEU A 141 -8.60 6.58 -11.70
N VAL A 142 -9.02 5.44 -11.13
CA VAL A 142 -8.45 4.13 -11.47
C VAL A 142 -8.66 3.79 -12.95
N GLY A 143 -9.85 4.05 -13.50
CA GLY A 143 -10.13 3.89 -14.92
C GLY A 143 -9.23 4.75 -15.81
N ILE A 144 -9.02 6.01 -15.43
CA ILE A 144 -8.08 6.93 -16.12
C ILE A 144 -6.65 6.40 -16.04
N GLN A 145 -6.20 5.93 -14.87
CA GLN A 145 -4.86 5.33 -14.72
C GLN A 145 -4.70 4.10 -15.61
N LEU A 146 -5.70 3.21 -15.62
CA LEU A 146 -5.68 2.02 -16.47
C LEU A 146 -5.65 2.39 -17.95
N PHE A 147 -6.46 3.36 -18.37
CA PHE A 147 -6.47 3.89 -19.75
C PHE A 147 -5.11 4.47 -20.15
N GLN A 148 -4.46 5.23 -19.25
CA GLN A 148 -3.13 5.78 -19.51
C GLN A 148 -2.07 4.68 -19.68
N VAL A 149 -2.18 3.59 -18.90
CA VAL A 149 -1.30 2.43 -19.02
C VAL A 149 -1.54 1.70 -20.35
N LEU A 150 -2.79 1.48 -20.72
CA LEU A 150 -3.16 0.79 -21.96
C LEU A 150 -2.98 1.65 -23.21
N GLY A 151 -3.35 2.93 -23.15
CA GLY A 151 -3.40 3.85 -24.28
C GLY A 151 -2.05 4.43 -24.71
N LYS A 152 -1.11 4.67 -23.76
CA LYS A 152 0.26 5.11 -24.08
C LYS A 152 1.18 3.96 -24.50
N GLY A 153 0.65 2.75 -24.65
CA GLY A 153 1.46 1.56 -24.63
C GLY A 153 1.96 1.32 -23.21
N LEU A 154 2.29 0.08 -22.92
CA LEU A 154 2.82 -0.29 -21.62
C LEU A 154 4.00 0.64 -21.25
N PRO A 155 4.16 1.06 -19.99
CA PRO A 155 5.13 2.10 -19.58
C PRO A 155 6.55 1.92 -20.13
N TRP A 156 6.88 0.68 -20.50
CA TRP A 156 8.15 0.33 -21.14
C TRP A 156 8.25 0.69 -22.64
N ARG A 157 7.14 1.06 -23.30
CA ARG A 157 7.12 1.36 -24.74
C ARG A 157 7.17 2.86 -25.07
N SER A 158 6.90 3.70 -24.09
CA SER A 158 6.81 5.17 -24.27
C SER A 158 8.03 5.92 -23.76
N SER A 159 9.01 5.26 -23.18
CA SER A 159 10.21 5.92 -22.69
C SER A 159 11.30 5.93 -23.76
N SER A 160 11.76 7.14 -24.08
CA SER A 160 12.95 7.37 -24.90
C SER A 160 14.05 6.33 -24.62
N ASN A 161 14.76 5.91 -25.64
CA ASN A 161 15.79 4.86 -25.69
C ASN A 161 16.83 4.79 -24.56
N THR A 162 16.83 5.74 -23.64
CA THR A 162 17.77 5.83 -22.50
C THR A 162 17.25 5.19 -21.21
N MET A 163 15.95 4.98 -21.04
CA MET A 163 15.36 4.43 -19.79
C MET A 163 15.15 2.90 -19.85
N GLU A 164 15.00 2.34 -21.03
CA GLU A 164 14.70 0.91 -21.24
C GLU A 164 15.89 -0.01 -20.90
N SER A 165 17.11 0.48 -21.06
CA SER A 165 18.35 -0.28 -20.75
C SER A 165 18.65 -0.43 -19.26
N THR A 166 17.92 0.26 -18.38
CA THR A 166 18.20 0.31 -16.94
C THR A 166 17.19 -0.45 -16.07
N ILE A 167 16.02 -0.85 -16.63
CA ILE A 167 14.98 -1.55 -15.85
C ILE A 167 15.39 -3.00 -15.59
N ARG A 168 15.44 -3.37 -14.33
CA ARG A 168 15.68 -4.76 -13.90
C ARG A 168 14.35 -5.52 -13.83
N TRP A 169 13.96 -6.12 -14.94
CA TRP A 169 12.68 -6.84 -15.07
C TRP A 169 12.44 -7.92 -14.02
N HIS A 170 13.48 -8.62 -13.60
CA HIS A 170 13.34 -9.62 -12.55
C HIS A 170 12.88 -9.00 -11.21
N GLU A 171 13.30 -7.76 -10.89
CA GLU A 171 12.84 -7.05 -9.69
C GLU A 171 11.38 -6.61 -9.82
N VAL A 172 10.98 -6.14 -11.00
CA VAL A 172 9.58 -5.80 -11.31
C VAL A 172 8.67 -7.01 -11.13
N LEU A 173 9.04 -8.14 -11.76
CA LEU A 173 8.25 -9.38 -11.66
C LEU A 173 8.20 -9.91 -10.24
N GLN A 174 9.29 -9.83 -9.49
CA GLN A 174 9.30 -10.19 -8.07
C GLN A 174 8.33 -9.34 -7.26
N VAL A 175 8.35 -8.00 -7.42
CA VAL A 175 7.44 -7.10 -6.71
C VAL A 175 5.99 -7.42 -7.04
N VAL A 176 5.66 -7.62 -8.32
CA VAL A 176 4.29 -7.93 -8.78
C VAL A 176 3.82 -9.29 -8.26
N ALA A 177 4.66 -10.32 -8.35
CA ALA A 177 4.34 -11.65 -7.85
C ALA A 177 4.14 -11.66 -6.33
N LEU A 178 5.03 -10.97 -5.61
CA LEU A 178 4.89 -10.78 -4.18
C LEU A 178 3.57 -10.11 -3.83
N LYS A 179 3.26 -9.02 -4.52
CA LYS A 179 2.12 -8.16 -4.22
C LYS A 179 0.79 -8.82 -4.54
N ASN A 180 0.66 -9.39 -5.73
CA ASN A 180 -0.62 -9.89 -6.22
C ASN A 180 -0.89 -11.36 -5.93
N LEU A 181 0.12 -12.14 -5.54
CA LEU A 181 -0.04 -13.57 -5.22
C LEU A 181 0.36 -13.88 -3.78
N LEU A 182 1.63 -13.68 -3.42
CA LEU A 182 2.14 -14.15 -2.15
C LEU A 182 1.57 -13.35 -0.96
N HIS A 183 1.46 -12.04 -1.07
CA HIS A 183 0.92 -11.19 0.00
C HIS A 183 -0.52 -11.57 0.38
N PRO A 184 -1.50 -11.67 -0.56
CA PRO A 184 -2.85 -12.08 -0.21
C PRO A 184 -2.93 -13.52 0.31
N LEU A 185 -2.12 -14.46 -0.20
CA LEU A 185 -2.07 -15.81 0.32
C LEU A 185 -1.57 -15.86 1.78
N LEU A 186 -0.55 -15.07 2.11
CA LEU A 186 -0.06 -14.96 3.49
C LEU A 186 -1.09 -14.33 4.42
N ILE A 187 -1.87 -13.35 3.95
CA ILE A 187 -2.95 -12.75 4.73
C ILE A 187 -4.08 -13.76 4.94
N LEU A 188 -4.46 -14.51 3.90
CA LEU A 188 -5.47 -15.56 4.01
C LEU A 188 -5.03 -16.66 5.00
N ALA A 189 -3.82 -17.18 4.85
CA ALA A 189 -3.27 -18.20 5.74
C ALA A 189 -3.15 -17.70 7.18
N GLY A 190 -2.69 -16.47 7.39
CA GLY A 190 -2.58 -15.85 8.72
C GLY A 190 -3.95 -15.60 9.35
N GLY A 191 -4.91 -15.12 8.58
CA GLY A 191 -6.29 -14.89 9.03
C GLY A 191 -6.97 -16.21 9.46
N TRP A 192 -6.79 -17.25 8.68
CA TRP A 192 -7.29 -18.59 9.00
C TRP A 192 -6.61 -19.15 10.27
N TRP A 193 -5.30 -19.03 10.37
CA TRP A 193 -4.55 -19.50 11.56
C TRP A 193 -4.95 -18.76 12.85
N LEU A 194 -5.26 -17.47 12.74
CA LEU A 194 -5.72 -16.65 13.88
C LEU A 194 -7.22 -16.81 14.16
N GLY A 195 -7.97 -17.60 13.38
CA GLY A 195 -9.41 -17.78 13.54
C GLY A 195 -10.21 -16.50 13.33
N LEU A 196 -9.76 -15.63 12.41
CA LEU A 196 -10.48 -14.36 12.15
C LEU A 196 -11.86 -14.63 11.55
N PRO A 197 -12.89 -13.83 11.93
CA PRO A 197 -14.19 -13.89 11.29
C PRO A 197 -14.08 -13.66 9.77
N LEU A 198 -15.03 -14.24 9.01
CA LEU A 198 -14.98 -14.26 7.56
C LEU A 198 -14.86 -12.87 6.93
N LEU A 199 -15.68 -11.91 7.34
CA LEU A 199 -15.71 -10.58 6.72
C LEU A 199 -14.42 -9.78 6.93
N PRO A 200 -13.88 -9.58 8.15
CA PRO A 200 -12.58 -8.92 8.33
C PRO A 200 -11.44 -9.64 7.60
N MET A 201 -11.41 -10.98 7.59
CA MET A 201 -10.40 -11.74 6.85
C MET A 201 -10.51 -11.48 5.34
N THR A 202 -11.74 -11.45 4.79
CA THR A 202 -11.98 -11.14 3.38
C THR A 202 -11.53 -9.72 3.04
N VAL A 203 -11.88 -8.73 3.86
CA VAL A 203 -11.48 -7.33 3.65
C VAL A 203 -9.95 -7.20 3.65
N MET A 204 -9.27 -7.86 4.60
CA MET A 204 -7.80 -7.84 4.67
C MET A 204 -7.17 -8.52 3.44
N MET A 205 -7.67 -9.68 3.03
CA MET A 205 -7.19 -10.42 1.86
C MET A 205 -7.41 -9.63 0.57
N VAL A 206 -8.60 -9.09 0.34
CA VAL A 206 -8.90 -8.25 -0.83
C VAL A 206 -8.02 -7.01 -0.84
N THR A 207 -7.82 -6.37 0.31
CA THR A 207 -6.90 -5.22 0.43
C THR A 207 -5.46 -5.63 0.10
N ALA A 208 -5.03 -6.82 0.49
CA ALA A 208 -3.72 -7.35 0.12
C ALA A 208 -3.57 -7.61 -1.38
N CYS A 209 -4.65 -7.96 -2.08
CA CYS A 209 -4.68 -8.13 -3.55
C CYS A 209 -4.61 -6.80 -4.32
N MET A 210 -4.88 -5.65 -3.66
CA MET A 210 -4.82 -4.35 -4.34
C MET A 210 -3.44 -4.12 -4.95
N PRO A 211 -3.35 -3.34 -6.03
CA PRO A 211 -2.07 -3.01 -6.66
C PRO A 211 -1.08 -2.38 -5.68
N VAL A 212 0.18 -2.30 -6.10
CA VAL A 212 1.22 -1.54 -5.38
C VAL A 212 0.71 -0.14 -5.04
N GLY A 213 0.87 0.28 -3.80
CA GLY A 213 0.42 1.60 -3.36
C GLY A 213 1.31 2.74 -3.85
N ILE A 214 0.70 3.87 -4.20
CA ILE A 214 1.39 5.06 -4.71
C ILE A 214 2.51 5.56 -3.77
N ASN A 215 2.36 5.37 -2.46
CA ASN A 215 3.38 5.74 -1.49
C ASN A 215 4.70 4.98 -1.70
N SER A 216 4.67 3.78 -2.28
CA SER A 216 5.90 3.07 -2.66
C SER A 216 6.70 3.85 -3.71
N TYR A 217 6.03 4.48 -4.68
CA TYR A 217 6.67 5.33 -5.65
C TYR A 217 7.21 6.63 -5.03
N LEU A 218 6.47 7.24 -4.10
CA LEU A 218 6.94 8.42 -3.36
C LEU A 218 8.20 8.10 -2.52
N PHE A 219 8.29 6.90 -1.97
CA PHE A 219 9.52 6.44 -1.30
C PHE A 219 10.66 6.22 -2.30
N ALA A 220 10.37 5.59 -3.44
CA ALA A 220 11.35 5.37 -4.49
C ALA A 220 12.00 6.69 -4.95
N THR A 221 11.19 7.73 -5.21
CA THR A 221 11.67 9.06 -5.59
C THR A 221 12.40 9.78 -4.45
N ARG A 222 11.89 9.68 -3.22
CA ARG A 222 12.53 10.30 -2.04
C ARG A 222 13.93 9.75 -1.78
N TYR A 223 14.08 8.43 -1.84
CA TYR A 223 15.36 7.75 -1.59
C TYR A 223 16.17 7.49 -2.86
N ARG A 224 15.65 7.86 -4.03
CA ARG A 224 16.26 7.69 -5.37
C ARG A 224 16.66 6.24 -5.64
N VAL A 225 15.76 5.32 -5.28
CA VAL A 225 16.00 3.88 -5.37
C VAL A 225 14.87 3.20 -6.13
N MET A 226 15.19 2.48 -7.20
CA MET A 226 14.24 1.67 -7.98
C MET A 226 13.04 2.47 -8.55
N GLU A 227 13.21 3.74 -8.90
CA GLU A 227 12.10 4.59 -9.36
C GLU A 227 11.41 4.02 -10.60
N ALA A 228 12.21 3.56 -11.58
CA ALA A 228 11.69 2.99 -12.81
C ALA A 228 11.00 1.63 -12.55
N GLU A 229 11.63 0.75 -11.79
CA GLU A 229 11.08 -0.57 -11.47
C GLU A 229 9.77 -0.46 -10.67
N VAL A 230 9.70 0.45 -9.69
CA VAL A 230 8.49 0.67 -8.90
C VAL A 230 7.37 1.28 -9.75
N SER A 231 7.68 2.23 -10.63
CA SER A 231 6.71 2.82 -11.56
C SER A 231 6.09 1.76 -12.49
N VAL A 232 6.92 0.88 -13.05
CA VAL A 232 6.45 -0.23 -13.89
C VAL A 232 5.66 -1.25 -13.07
N SER A 233 6.12 -1.57 -11.84
CA SER A 233 5.41 -2.48 -10.94
C SER A 233 4.03 -1.96 -10.55
N LEU A 234 3.87 -0.65 -10.32
CA LEU A 234 2.57 -0.01 -10.10
C LEU A 234 1.59 -0.34 -11.25
N SER A 235 2.02 -0.11 -12.48
CA SER A 235 1.19 -0.31 -13.67
C SER A 235 0.84 -1.79 -13.89
N LEU A 236 1.84 -2.68 -13.79
CA LEU A 236 1.63 -4.12 -13.96
C LEU A 236 0.75 -4.70 -12.86
N SER A 237 0.93 -4.27 -11.61
CA SER A 237 0.15 -4.78 -10.49
C SER A 237 -1.33 -4.40 -10.60
N VAL A 238 -1.68 -3.26 -11.25
CA VAL A 238 -3.08 -2.91 -11.55
C VAL A 238 -3.70 -3.93 -12.49
N MET A 239 -2.98 -4.30 -13.56
CA MET A 239 -3.46 -5.32 -14.51
C MET A 239 -3.59 -6.70 -13.83
N CYS A 240 -2.62 -7.08 -13.02
CA CYS A 240 -2.67 -8.33 -12.27
C CYS A 240 -3.80 -8.36 -11.23
N ALA A 241 -4.15 -7.23 -10.61
CA ALA A 241 -5.21 -7.15 -9.61
C ALA A 241 -6.58 -7.49 -10.19
N VAL A 242 -6.83 -7.19 -11.47
CA VAL A 242 -8.07 -7.56 -12.17
C VAL A 242 -8.31 -9.08 -12.15
N VAL A 243 -7.24 -9.86 -12.16
CA VAL A 243 -7.29 -11.33 -12.13
C VAL A 243 -7.12 -11.85 -10.70
N SER A 244 -6.18 -11.30 -9.93
CA SER A 244 -5.85 -11.82 -8.59
C SER A 244 -6.97 -11.60 -7.57
N VAL A 245 -7.73 -10.51 -7.66
CA VAL A 245 -8.85 -10.26 -6.72
C VAL A 245 -9.96 -11.31 -6.88
N PRO A 246 -10.54 -11.55 -8.06
CA PRO A 246 -11.54 -12.62 -8.22
C PRO A 246 -11.01 -14.01 -7.87
N LEU A 247 -9.76 -14.30 -8.25
CA LEU A 247 -9.13 -15.58 -7.94
C LEU A 247 -9.03 -15.83 -6.43
N MET A 248 -8.59 -14.84 -5.68
CA MET A 248 -8.46 -14.97 -4.22
C MET A 248 -9.82 -15.05 -3.52
N LEU A 249 -10.83 -14.33 -4.02
CA LEU A 249 -12.20 -14.45 -3.52
C LEU A 249 -12.78 -15.85 -3.78
N ALA A 250 -12.53 -16.42 -4.97
CA ALA A 250 -12.94 -17.78 -5.29
C ALA A 250 -12.22 -18.82 -4.41
N LEU A 251 -10.91 -18.65 -4.22
CA LEU A 251 -10.10 -19.52 -3.34
C LEU A 251 -10.61 -19.47 -1.91
N GLN A 252 -10.85 -18.27 -1.38
CA GLN A 252 -11.39 -18.12 -0.03
C GLN A 252 -12.73 -18.83 0.13
N LYS A 253 -13.65 -18.66 -0.83
CA LYS A 253 -14.96 -19.31 -0.80
C LYS A 253 -14.79 -20.84 -0.74
N ILE A 254 -13.96 -21.42 -1.59
CA ILE A 254 -13.68 -22.87 -1.59
C ILE A 254 -13.14 -23.36 -0.24
N LEU A 255 -12.23 -22.59 0.37
CA LEU A 255 -11.61 -22.97 1.66
C LEU A 255 -12.54 -22.80 2.86
N MET A 256 -13.59 -22.01 2.75
CA MET A 256 -14.52 -21.72 3.84
C MET A 256 -15.82 -22.54 3.75
N ASP A 257 -16.19 -22.98 2.54
CA ASP A 257 -17.40 -23.79 2.28
C ASP A 257 -17.11 -25.32 2.32
N GLY A 258 -15.83 -25.72 2.33
CA GLY A 258 -15.36 -27.10 2.45
C GLY A 258 -14.90 -27.44 3.87
#